data_f370baf2fdc780e9f60eee1878f02c1c
#
_entry.id   f370baf2fdc780e9f60eee1878f02c1c
#
_cell.length_a   1.000
_cell.length_b   1.000
_cell.length_c   1.000
_cell.angle_alpha   90.00
_cell.angle_beta   90.00
_cell.angle_gamma   90.00
#
_symmetry.space_group_name_H-M   'P 1'
#
loop_
_entity.id
_entity.type
_entity.pdbx_description
1 polymer ?
#
loop_
_entity_poly.entity_id
_entity_poly.type
_entity_poly.pdbx_seq_one_letter_code
_entity_poly.pdbx_strand_id
1 'polypeptide(L)'
;MCGVVAIVGPWSRDQQTQLAQAMAARLAHRGPDGQGCWYTPLEGGFGLTLAHRRLAIVELSTDGAQPMQRGPLHLTFNGEVYNHDALRAELREQGATFATRTDTEVLLALCERDGPERALQRVNGPLAMVLWDEQQRTLWLARDRFGKKPLYYLRRNDALLVASEPKALRLAAQR
;
A
#
# COMPACT_ATOMS: atom_id res chain seq x y z
N MET A 1 -5.08 -5.99 -12.09
CA MET A 1 -4.13 -5.06 -11.39
C MET A 1 -4.83 -4.50 -10.18
N CYS A 2 -4.14 -4.42 -9.05
CA CYS A 2 -4.72 -3.87 -7.83
C CYS A 2 -4.95 -2.35 -7.89
N GLY A 3 -5.75 -1.83 -6.94
CA GLY A 3 -5.97 -0.40 -6.73
C GLY A 3 -5.47 0.02 -5.36
N VAL A 4 -4.61 1.02 -5.32
CA VAL A 4 -4.01 1.60 -4.11
C VAL A 4 -4.63 2.95 -3.83
N VAL A 5 -4.94 3.22 -2.55
CA VAL A 5 -5.40 4.51 -2.05
C VAL A 5 -4.71 4.81 -0.72
N ALA A 6 -4.29 6.06 -0.53
CA ALA A 6 -3.88 6.59 0.76
C ALA A 6 -4.38 8.01 0.95
N ILE A 7 -4.69 8.36 2.20
CA ILE A 7 -5.15 9.69 2.59
C ILE A 7 -4.43 10.08 3.88
N VAL A 8 -3.80 11.25 3.88
CA VAL A 8 -3.37 11.95 5.10
C VAL A 8 -4.12 13.26 5.15
N GLY A 9 -4.76 13.58 6.27
CA GLY A 9 -5.49 14.85 6.38
C GLY A 9 -6.13 15.08 7.74
N PRO A 10 -6.66 16.30 7.97
CA PRO A 10 -7.22 16.74 9.25
C PRO A 10 -8.73 16.38 9.36
N TRP A 11 -9.11 15.20 8.90
CA TRP A 11 -10.49 14.74 8.97
C TRP A 11 -10.65 13.65 10.03
N SER A 12 -11.87 13.49 10.56
CA SER A 12 -12.17 12.41 11.49
C SER A 12 -11.96 11.04 10.83
N ARG A 13 -11.82 9.99 11.66
CA ARG A 13 -11.70 8.62 11.20
C ARG A 13 -12.82 8.25 10.20
N ASP A 14 -14.06 8.57 10.56
CA ASP A 14 -15.22 8.22 9.72
C ASP A 14 -15.18 8.93 8.37
N GLN A 15 -14.85 10.22 8.37
CA GLN A 15 -14.74 11.01 7.13
C GLN A 15 -13.63 10.47 6.23
N GLN A 16 -12.45 10.17 6.79
CA GLN A 16 -11.33 9.62 6.02
C GLN A 16 -11.65 8.22 5.50
N THR A 17 -12.21 7.36 6.33
CA THR A 17 -12.56 5.99 5.93
C THR A 17 -13.62 5.99 4.81
N GLN A 18 -14.65 6.80 4.94
CA GLN A 18 -15.68 6.97 3.89
C GLN A 18 -15.08 7.49 2.59
N LEU A 19 -14.19 8.50 2.66
CA LEU A 19 -13.53 9.02 1.47
C LEU A 19 -12.62 7.97 0.82
N ALA A 20 -11.81 7.26 1.61
CA ALA A 20 -10.91 6.20 1.11
C ALA A 20 -11.70 5.06 0.45
N GLN A 21 -12.81 4.64 1.04
CA GLN A 21 -13.71 3.63 0.46
C GLN A 21 -14.35 4.13 -0.84
N ALA A 22 -14.80 5.37 -0.91
CA ALA A 22 -15.33 5.96 -2.14
C ALA A 22 -14.27 6.06 -3.24
N MET A 23 -13.04 6.45 -2.89
CA MET A 23 -11.89 6.44 -3.82
C MET A 23 -11.57 5.03 -4.30
N ALA A 24 -11.53 4.05 -3.38
CA ALA A 24 -11.30 2.65 -3.71
C ALA A 24 -12.41 2.07 -4.61
N ALA A 25 -13.67 2.46 -4.39
CA ALA A 25 -14.78 2.04 -5.25
C ALA A 25 -14.60 2.48 -6.71
N ARG A 26 -13.97 3.65 -6.97
CA ARG A 26 -13.60 4.08 -8.34
C ARG A 26 -12.53 3.21 -8.98
N LEU A 27 -11.82 2.41 -8.19
CA LEU A 27 -10.79 1.49 -8.64
C LEU A 27 -11.28 0.03 -8.69
N ALA A 28 -12.58 -0.25 -8.52
CA ALA A 28 -13.14 -1.60 -8.46
C ALA A 28 -12.82 -2.45 -9.71
N HIS A 29 -12.79 -1.82 -10.91
CA HIS A 29 -12.40 -2.50 -12.17
C HIS A 29 -10.96 -3.01 -12.16
N ARG A 30 -10.08 -2.46 -11.30
CA ARG A 30 -8.69 -2.92 -11.16
C ARG A 30 -8.57 -4.14 -10.24
N GLY A 31 -9.39 -4.19 -9.19
CA GLY A 31 -9.37 -5.25 -8.20
C GLY A 31 -10.77 -5.60 -7.72
N PRO A 32 -11.46 -6.50 -8.46
CA PRO A 32 -12.83 -6.89 -8.12
C PRO A 32 -12.92 -7.86 -6.94
N ASP A 33 -11.84 -8.59 -6.63
CA ASP A 33 -11.88 -9.80 -5.78
C ASP A 33 -11.84 -9.49 -4.28
N GLY A 34 -11.47 -8.28 -3.89
CA GLY A 34 -11.44 -7.90 -2.48
C GLY A 34 -11.19 -6.42 -2.24
N GLN A 35 -11.45 -6.02 -1.02
CA GLN A 35 -11.18 -4.66 -0.55
C GLN A 35 -10.70 -4.68 0.89
N GLY A 36 -9.85 -3.72 1.24
CA GLY A 36 -9.40 -3.49 2.60
C GLY A 36 -9.25 -2.01 2.89
N CYS A 37 -9.35 -1.66 4.17
CA CYS A 37 -9.18 -0.29 4.66
C CYS A 37 -8.60 -0.34 6.07
N TRP A 38 -7.61 0.48 6.32
CA TRP A 38 -6.96 0.62 7.62
C TRP A 38 -6.76 2.11 7.93
N TYR A 39 -6.90 2.50 9.19
CA TYR A 39 -6.77 3.87 9.66
C TYR A 39 -5.93 3.94 10.92
N THR A 40 -5.11 5.00 11.04
CA THR A 40 -4.42 5.38 12.27
C THR A 40 -4.52 6.89 12.51
N PRO A 41 -4.74 7.33 13.77
CA PRO A 41 -4.63 8.75 14.10
C PRO A 41 -3.17 9.19 14.07
N LEU A 42 -2.95 10.42 13.63
CA LEU A 42 -1.68 11.11 13.66
C LEU A 42 -1.76 12.29 14.63
N GLU A 43 -0.61 12.88 14.95
CA GLU A 43 -0.55 14.08 15.78
C GLU A 43 -1.21 15.30 15.11
N GLY A 44 -1.55 16.31 15.90
CA GLY A 44 -2.15 17.54 15.40
C GLY A 44 -3.57 17.40 14.84
N GLY A 45 -4.30 16.33 15.20
CA GLY A 45 -5.66 16.10 14.70
C GLY A 45 -5.72 15.51 13.30
N PHE A 46 -4.58 15.08 12.77
CA PHE A 46 -4.52 14.39 11.47
C PHE A 46 -4.83 12.89 11.62
N GLY A 47 -5.08 12.25 10.49
CA GLY A 47 -5.16 10.81 10.37
C GLY A 47 -4.53 10.32 9.08
N LEU A 48 -4.17 9.04 9.06
CA LEU A 48 -3.75 8.32 7.87
C LEU A 48 -4.72 7.18 7.60
N THR A 49 -5.18 7.07 6.37
CA THR A 49 -5.98 5.94 5.90
C THR A 49 -5.31 5.30 4.70
N LEU A 50 -5.13 3.98 4.74
CA LEU A 50 -4.75 3.17 3.59
C LEU A 50 -5.97 2.36 3.14
N ALA A 51 -6.21 2.29 1.82
CA ALA A 51 -7.23 1.41 1.28
C ALA A 51 -6.74 0.68 0.01
N HIS A 52 -7.31 -0.49 -0.23
CA HIS A 52 -6.89 -1.38 -1.30
C HIS A 52 -8.07 -1.99 -2.04
N ARG A 53 -7.91 -2.17 -3.35
CA ARG A 53 -8.75 -3.03 -4.21
C ARG A 53 -7.89 -4.15 -4.76
N ARG A 54 -8.27 -5.39 -4.47
CA ARG A 54 -7.48 -6.58 -4.76
C ARG A 54 -7.92 -7.27 -6.03
N LEU A 55 -6.95 -7.59 -6.89
CA LEU A 55 -7.05 -8.65 -7.88
C LEU A 55 -6.21 -9.84 -7.35
N ALA A 56 -6.88 -10.93 -7.04
CA ALA A 56 -6.25 -12.14 -6.51
C ALA A 56 -5.67 -12.97 -7.66
N ILE A 57 -4.34 -13.10 -7.72
CA ILE A 57 -3.63 -13.84 -8.77
C ILE A 57 -2.80 -14.99 -8.17
N VAL A 58 -1.89 -14.67 -7.25
CA VAL A 58 -0.96 -15.63 -6.64
C VAL A 58 -1.56 -16.32 -5.42
N GLU A 59 -2.24 -15.56 -4.59
CA GLU A 59 -2.90 -16.05 -3.38
C GLU A 59 -4.40 -15.76 -3.49
N LEU A 60 -5.22 -16.81 -3.51
CA LEU A 60 -6.66 -16.67 -3.65
C LEU A 60 -7.39 -16.56 -2.30
N SER A 61 -6.72 -16.93 -1.21
CA SER A 61 -7.26 -16.82 0.15
C SER A 61 -7.28 -15.37 0.65
N THR A 62 -7.91 -15.15 1.78
CA THR A 62 -7.92 -13.87 2.48
C THR A 62 -6.55 -13.45 3.02
N ASP A 63 -5.59 -14.37 3.11
CA ASP A 63 -4.27 -14.13 3.68
C ASP A 63 -3.44 -13.12 2.86
N GLY A 64 -3.75 -12.99 1.56
CA GLY A 64 -3.19 -11.93 0.71
C GLY A 64 -3.91 -10.59 0.79
N ALA A 65 -4.78 -10.36 1.80
CA ALA A 65 -5.50 -9.10 1.96
C ALA A 65 -4.55 -7.93 2.23
N GLN A 66 -4.94 -6.77 1.72
CA GLN A 66 -4.21 -5.52 1.93
C GLN A 66 -5.19 -4.42 2.37
N PRO A 67 -4.74 -3.41 3.15
CA PRO A 67 -3.36 -3.18 3.60
C PRO A 67 -2.82 -4.32 4.44
N MET A 68 -1.58 -4.76 4.16
CA MET A 68 -0.91 -5.83 4.90
C MET A 68 -0.02 -5.22 5.97
N GLN A 69 -0.02 -5.85 7.17
CA GLN A 69 0.79 -5.41 8.29
C GLN A 69 1.91 -6.40 8.62
N ARG A 70 3.07 -5.87 8.97
CA ARG A 70 4.17 -6.62 9.56
C ARG A 70 4.95 -5.72 10.54
N GLY A 71 4.95 -6.09 11.81
CA GLY A 71 5.50 -5.20 12.85
C GLY A 71 4.85 -3.81 12.80
N PRO A 72 5.65 -2.73 12.77
CA PRO A 72 5.14 -1.36 12.68
C PRO A 72 4.80 -0.92 11.25
N LEU A 73 4.96 -1.79 10.26
CA LEU A 73 4.81 -1.44 8.85
C LEU A 73 3.43 -1.83 8.32
N HIS A 74 2.79 -0.90 7.60
CA HIS A 74 1.51 -1.11 6.91
C HIS A 74 1.65 -0.78 5.43
N LEU A 75 1.38 -1.75 4.57
CA LEU A 75 1.64 -1.67 3.13
C LEU A 75 0.36 -1.84 2.32
N THR A 76 0.15 -0.96 1.34
CA THR A 76 -0.74 -1.18 0.21
C THR A 76 0.07 -1.15 -1.08
N PHE A 77 -0.04 -2.21 -1.89
CA PHE A 77 0.87 -2.51 -2.99
C PHE A 77 0.13 -3.00 -4.24
N ASN A 78 0.48 -2.45 -5.38
CA ASN A 78 0.06 -2.90 -6.71
C ASN A 78 1.30 -3.20 -7.54
N GLY A 79 1.65 -4.46 -7.67
CA GLY A 79 2.87 -4.86 -8.36
C GLY A 79 3.05 -6.35 -8.40
N GLU A 80 4.23 -6.76 -8.79
CA GLU A 80 4.75 -8.10 -8.68
C GLU A 80 6.24 -8.05 -8.37
N VAL A 81 6.68 -8.88 -7.44
CA VAL A 81 8.09 -9.07 -7.10
C VAL A 81 8.56 -10.38 -7.74
N TYR A 82 9.09 -10.33 -8.95
CA TYR A 82 9.45 -11.53 -9.73
C TYR A 82 10.48 -12.42 -9.04
N ASN A 83 11.38 -11.84 -8.26
CA ASN A 83 12.40 -12.55 -7.51
C ASN A 83 12.00 -12.88 -6.06
N HIS A 84 10.69 -12.90 -5.75
CA HIS A 84 10.20 -13.09 -4.38
C HIS A 84 10.61 -14.44 -3.77
N ASP A 85 10.71 -15.51 -4.56
CA ASP A 85 11.10 -16.83 -4.04
C ASP A 85 12.55 -16.85 -3.54
N ALA A 86 13.47 -16.27 -4.30
CA ALA A 86 14.88 -16.16 -3.91
C ALA A 86 15.03 -15.26 -2.67
N LEU A 87 14.33 -14.12 -2.64
CA LEU A 87 14.34 -13.21 -1.50
C LEU A 87 13.71 -13.85 -0.25
N ARG A 88 12.66 -14.63 -0.41
CA ARG A 88 12.02 -15.40 0.67
C ARG A 88 12.96 -16.43 1.26
N ALA A 89 13.68 -17.17 0.41
CA ALA A 89 14.65 -18.17 0.86
C ALA A 89 15.74 -17.52 1.70
N GLU A 90 16.36 -16.45 1.19
CA GLU A 90 17.37 -15.68 1.92
C GLU A 90 16.86 -15.14 3.26
N LEU A 91 15.66 -14.55 3.27
CA LEU A 91 15.07 -14.02 4.49
C LEU A 91 14.79 -15.14 5.53
N ARG A 92 14.40 -16.34 5.08
CA ARG A 92 14.20 -17.50 5.96
C ARG A 92 15.50 -17.99 6.57
N GLU A 93 16.59 -18.04 5.80
CA GLU A 93 17.94 -18.38 6.31
C GLU A 93 18.39 -17.40 7.39
N GLN A 94 17.88 -16.19 7.37
CA GLN A 94 18.13 -15.14 8.38
C GLN A 94 17.08 -15.11 9.50
N GLY A 95 16.20 -16.11 9.58
CA GLY A 95 15.25 -16.29 10.65
C GLY A 95 13.87 -15.64 10.43
N ALA A 96 13.60 -15.06 9.26
CA ALA A 96 12.27 -14.51 8.97
C ALA A 96 11.23 -15.63 8.78
N THR A 97 10.04 -15.41 9.36
CA THR A 97 8.87 -16.27 9.19
C THR A 97 7.86 -15.62 8.24
N PHE A 98 7.07 -16.44 7.56
CA PHE A 98 6.05 -16.00 6.61
C PHE A 98 4.75 -16.74 6.87
N ALA A 99 3.65 -16.00 6.92
CA ALA A 99 2.30 -16.52 7.09
C ALA A 99 1.63 -16.84 5.74
N THR A 100 2.04 -16.14 4.66
CA THR A 100 1.45 -16.26 3.33
C THR A 100 2.46 -16.68 2.27
N ARG A 101 1.98 -16.94 1.06
CA ARG A 101 2.85 -17.16 -0.12
C ARG A 101 3.01 -15.91 -0.98
N THR A 102 2.45 -14.77 -0.56
CA THR A 102 2.43 -13.55 -1.37
C THR A 102 3.81 -12.92 -1.51
N ASP A 103 4.08 -12.34 -2.63
CA ASP A 103 5.21 -11.47 -2.89
C ASP A 103 5.15 -10.17 -2.08
N THR A 104 3.93 -9.73 -1.76
CA THR A 104 3.66 -8.58 -0.88
C THR A 104 4.27 -8.76 0.51
N GLU A 105 4.12 -9.96 1.10
CA GLU A 105 4.72 -10.26 2.40
C GLU A 105 6.24 -10.27 2.35
N VAL A 106 6.82 -10.73 1.23
CA VAL A 106 8.27 -10.71 1.02
C VAL A 106 8.79 -9.26 0.93
N LEU A 107 8.10 -8.42 0.17
CA LEU A 107 8.44 -6.99 0.09
C LEU A 107 8.38 -6.33 1.46
N LEU A 108 7.34 -6.62 2.23
CA LEU A 108 7.16 -6.06 3.57
C LEU A 108 8.23 -6.54 4.55
N ALA A 109 8.62 -7.83 4.48
CA ALA A 109 9.71 -8.38 5.28
C ALA A 109 11.08 -7.77 4.92
N LEU A 110 11.31 -7.48 3.63
CA LEU A 110 12.51 -6.74 3.20
C LEU A 110 12.52 -5.32 3.75
N CYS A 111 11.37 -4.62 3.69
CA CYS A 111 11.25 -3.27 4.24
C CYS A 111 11.50 -3.25 5.76
N GLU A 112 11.00 -4.26 6.48
CA GLU A 112 11.22 -4.39 7.93
C GLU A 112 12.71 -4.58 8.25
N ARG A 113 13.42 -5.40 7.49
CA ARG A 113 14.82 -5.72 7.74
C ARG A 113 15.79 -4.62 7.28
N ASP A 114 15.64 -4.17 6.04
CA ASP A 114 16.65 -3.35 5.35
C ASP A 114 16.25 -1.86 5.26
N GLY A 115 15.01 -1.55 5.59
CA GLY A 115 14.38 -0.27 5.28
C GLY A 115 13.85 -0.20 3.83
N PRO A 116 12.84 0.65 3.57
CA PRO A 116 12.14 0.68 2.27
C PRO A 116 13.05 0.98 1.08
N GLU A 117 14.02 1.88 1.24
CA GLU A 117 14.92 2.28 0.16
C GLU A 117 15.79 1.12 -0.33
N ARG A 118 16.44 0.40 0.59
CA ARG A 118 17.27 -0.76 0.26
C ARG A 118 16.42 -1.93 -0.25
N ALA A 119 15.25 -2.14 0.33
CA ALA A 119 14.31 -3.15 -0.13
C ALA A 119 13.97 -2.95 -1.62
N LEU A 120 13.65 -1.71 -2.02
CA LEU A 120 13.31 -1.37 -3.40
C LEU A 120 14.47 -1.56 -4.39
N GLN A 121 15.72 -1.42 -3.95
CA GLN A 121 16.90 -1.68 -4.79
C GLN A 121 17.08 -3.18 -5.10
N ARG A 122 16.53 -4.06 -4.26
CA ARG A 122 16.65 -5.52 -4.37
C ARG A 122 15.47 -6.16 -5.13
N VAL A 123 14.35 -5.47 -5.20
CA VAL A 123 13.13 -5.96 -5.86
C VAL A 123 13.28 -5.88 -7.38
N ASN A 124 12.97 -6.99 -8.06
CA ASN A 124 12.81 -7.04 -9.50
C ASN A 124 11.34 -7.18 -9.84
N GLY A 125 10.78 -6.19 -10.52
CA GLY A 125 9.37 -6.20 -10.94
C GLY A 125 8.74 -4.81 -10.98
N PRO A 126 7.57 -4.70 -11.62
CA PRO A 126 6.82 -3.44 -11.68
C PRO A 126 6.06 -3.23 -10.38
N LEU A 127 6.11 -2.02 -9.84
CA LEU A 127 5.48 -1.72 -8.56
C LEU A 127 4.94 -0.30 -8.43
N ALA A 128 3.87 -0.19 -7.64
CA ALA A 128 3.43 1.03 -6.99
C ALA A 128 3.02 0.70 -5.56
N MET A 129 3.57 1.38 -4.58
CA MET A 129 3.30 1.11 -3.17
C MET A 129 3.13 2.38 -2.36
N VAL A 130 2.36 2.25 -1.29
CA VAL A 130 2.32 3.16 -0.16
C VAL A 130 2.60 2.35 1.09
N LEU A 131 3.65 2.73 1.82
CA LEU A 131 4.08 2.09 3.05
C LEU A 131 4.07 3.13 4.18
N TRP A 132 3.38 2.82 5.26
CA TRP A 132 3.45 3.57 6.50
C TRP A 132 4.35 2.85 7.50
N ASP A 133 5.29 3.57 8.06
CA ASP A 133 6.13 3.13 9.17
C ASP A 133 5.68 3.88 10.44
N GLU A 134 5.02 3.16 11.35
CA GLU A 134 4.53 3.73 12.61
C GLU A 134 5.66 4.16 13.55
N GLN A 135 6.78 3.44 13.52
CA GLN A 135 7.92 3.71 14.38
C GLN A 135 8.66 4.98 13.94
N GLN A 136 8.89 5.12 12.63
CA GLN A 136 9.57 6.28 12.06
C GLN A 136 8.61 7.43 11.74
N ARG A 137 7.31 7.23 11.88
CA ARG A 137 6.26 8.21 11.52
C ARG A 137 6.39 8.71 10.08
N THR A 138 6.74 7.82 9.18
CA THR A 138 7.07 8.16 7.79
C THR A 138 6.16 7.42 6.81
N LEU A 139 5.61 8.16 5.85
CA LEU A 139 4.85 7.62 4.74
C LEU A 139 5.72 7.58 3.49
N TRP A 140 5.98 6.38 2.98
CA TRP A 140 6.73 6.12 1.76
C TRP A 140 5.78 5.96 0.58
N LEU A 141 6.07 6.67 -0.51
CA LEU A 141 5.43 6.51 -1.80
C LEU A 141 6.49 6.08 -2.81
N ALA A 142 6.29 4.92 -3.42
CA ALA A 142 7.23 4.43 -4.43
C ALA A 142 6.52 3.90 -5.67
N ARG A 143 7.16 4.09 -6.82
CA ARG A 143 6.70 3.61 -8.11
C ARG A 143 7.89 3.10 -8.90
N ASP A 144 7.68 2.06 -9.70
CA ASP A 144 8.73 1.50 -10.56
C ASP A 144 9.29 2.54 -11.53
N ARG A 145 10.54 2.33 -11.91
CA ARG A 145 11.34 3.27 -12.72
C ARG A 145 10.67 3.68 -14.04
N PHE A 146 9.91 2.77 -14.64
CA PHE A 146 9.23 3.00 -15.90
C PHE A 146 7.76 3.41 -15.75
N GLY A 147 7.26 3.46 -14.50
CA GLY A 147 5.87 3.81 -14.23
C GLY A 147 4.86 2.78 -14.75
N LYS A 148 5.25 1.50 -14.88
CA LYS A 148 4.35 0.42 -15.33
C LYS A 148 3.14 0.25 -14.42
N LYS A 149 3.34 0.44 -13.11
CA LYS A 149 2.22 0.51 -12.17
C LYS A 149 1.97 1.97 -11.83
N PRO A 150 0.77 2.49 -12.12
CA PRO A 150 0.47 3.90 -11.91
C PRO A 150 0.32 4.22 -10.43
N LEU A 151 0.84 5.38 -10.04
CA LEU A 151 0.65 6.01 -8.75
C LEU A 151 0.62 7.52 -8.93
N TYR A 152 -0.46 8.15 -8.47
CA TYR A 152 -0.68 9.59 -8.55
C TYR A 152 -0.93 10.13 -7.16
N TYR A 153 -0.55 11.38 -6.92
CA TYR A 153 -0.87 12.07 -5.68
C TYR A 153 -1.42 13.47 -5.96
N LEU A 154 -2.23 13.94 -5.04
CA LEU A 154 -2.74 15.29 -4.99
C LEU A 154 -2.44 15.87 -3.61
N ARG A 155 -1.74 16.99 -3.60
CA ARG A 155 -1.51 17.78 -2.40
C ARG A 155 -2.45 18.99 -2.43
N ARG A 156 -3.27 19.16 -1.42
CA ARG A 156 -4.23 20.26 -1.34
C ARG A 156 -4.39 20.69 0.11
N ASN A 157 -4.11 21.97 0.39
CA ASN A 157 -4.09 22.49 1.76
C ASN A 157 -3.21 21.57 2.65
N ASP A 158 -3.78 21.09 3.76
CA ASP A 158 -3.10 20.20 4.72
C ASP A 158 -3.32 18.71 4.44
N ALA A 159 -3.77 18.36 3.24
CA ALA A 159 -4.05 16.98 2.89
C ALA A 159 -3.15 16.45 1.77
N LEU A 160 -2.78 15.17 1.89
CA LEU A 160 -2.15 14.37 0.85
C LEU A 160 -3.08 13.20 0.50
N LEU A 161 -3.40 13.08 -0.78
CA LEU A 161 -4.21 12.00 -1.31
C LEU A 161 -3.41 11.25 -2.36
N VAL A 162 -3.44 9.94 -2.31
CA VAL A 162 -2.72 9.06 -3.23
C VAL A 162 -3.68 8.04 -3.81
N ALA A 163 -3.58 7.77 -5.12
CA ALA A 163 -4.37 6.73 -5.77
C ALA A 163 -3.67 6.17 -7.01
N SER A 164 -4.03 4.94 -7.36
CA SER A 164 -3.58 4.32 -8.61
C SER A 164 -4.07 5.04 -9.87
N GLU A 165 -5.18 5.80 -9.80
CA GLU A 165 -5.73 6.52 -10.96
C GLU A 165 -6.27 7.91 -10.60
N PRO A 166 -6.10 8.91 -11.49
CA PRO A 166 -6.54 10.28 -11.22
C PRO A 166 -8.03 10.42 -10.95
N LYS A 167 -8.88 9.55 -11.52
CA LYS A 167 -10.33 9.62 -11.30
C LYS A 167 -10.74 9.37 -9.85
N ALA A 168 -9.95 8.61 -9.07
CA ALA A 168 -10.17 8.43 -7.66
C ALA A 168 -9.84 9.72 -6.87
N LEU A 169 -8.78 10.45 -7.26
CA LEU A 169 -8.40 11.72 -6.65
C LEU A 169 -9.42 12.83 -6.89
N ARG A 170 -10.16 12.81 -8.02
CA ARG A 170 -11.18 13.82 -8.32
C ARG A 170 -12.31 13.89 -7.28
N LEU A 171 -12.62 12.76 -6.62
CA LEU A 171 -13.63 12.75 -5.54
C LEU A 171 -13.23 13.63 -4.36
N ALA A 172 -11.95 13.70 -4.07
CA ALA A 172 -11.42 14.50 -2.98
C ALA A 172 -11.19 15.98 -3.40
N ALA A 173 -10.99 16.23 -4.69
CA ALA A 173 -10.83 17.59 -5.21
C ALA A 173 -12.14 18.42 -5.15
N GLN A 174 -13.30 17.76 -4.98
CA GLN A 174 -14.62 18.38 -4.91
C GLN A 174 -15.07 18.68 -3.46
N ARG A 175 -14.29 18.31 -2.46
CA ARG A 175 -14.50 18.60 -1.03
C ARG A 175 -13.48 19.64 -0.55
#